data_810d6d8e9aed3da5c9f9bfbabb5ff0d5
#
_entry.id   810d6d8e9aed3da5c9f9bfbabb5ff0d5
#
_cell.length_a   1.000
_cell.length_b   1.000
_cell.length_c   1.000
_cell.angle_alpha   90.00
_cell.angle_beta   90.00
_cell.angle_gamma   90.00
#
_symmetry.space_group_name_H-M   'P 1'
#
loop_
_entity.id
_entity.type
_entity.pdbx_description
1 polymer ?
#
loop_
_entity_poly.entity_id
_entity_poly.type
_entity_poly.pdbx_seq_one_letter_code
_entity_poly.pdbx_strand_id
1 'polypeptide(L)'
;MQEQPLALVTGANRGIGREIARQLGERGYHVMLAARNAAEGIAAARELGLEFTPLDVTSQASIDRLAGSLERRKLGLDVLVHNAGVMFRHFDPEVARDTLAVNFFGPERLTQALLPHMRAHARVVIVSSGLGDRSALAPALRARFADGALDRPTLVALMEDFVARVAAGDHQAAGWPSYAYAVSKIGATMLAQVLARELADDPRKPRFNALCPGWVKTAMGGEGAQREVSEGADTAVWLATQAPGGPTGGFFRDRAPASW
;
A
#
# COMPACT_ATOMS: atom_id res chain seq x y z
N MET A 1 -31.64 -7.41 0.97
CA MET A 1 -30.37 -7.98 1.51
C MET A 1 -29.33 -6.90 1.37
N GLN A 2 -28.62 -6.55 2.45
CA GLN A 2 -27.47 -5.66 2.32
C GLN A 2 -26.40 -6.37 1.47
N GLU A 3 -25.90 -5.67 0.45
CA GLU A 3 -24.85 -6.19 -0.40
C GLU A 3 -23.57 -6.36 0.44
N GLN A 4 -22.92 -7.53 0.33
CA GLN A 4 -21.70 -7.84 1.09
C GLN A 4 -20.59 -6.83 0.72
N PRO A 5 -19.92 -6.19 1.68
CA PRO A 5 -18.88 -5.21 1.35
C PRO A 5 -17.69 -5.87 0.66
N LEU A 6 -17.15 -5.22 -0.37
CA LEU A 6 -16.05 -5.73 -1.19
C LEU A 6 -14.71 -5.20 -0.70
N ALA A 7 -13.75 -6.11 -0.48
CA ALA A 7 -12.36 -5.78 -0.15
C ALA A 7 -11.40 -6.35 -1.21
N LEU A 8 -10.43 -5.55 -1.64
CA LEU A 8 -9.30 -5.95 -2.47
C LEU A 8 -8.02 -5.88 -1.65
N VAL A 9 -7.27 -7.00 -1.57
CA VAL A 9 -5.99 -7.05 -0.85
C VAL A 9 -4.88 -7.46 -1.82
N THR A 10 -3.89 -6.58 -2.03
CA THR A 10 -2.77 -6.84 -2.96
C THR A 10 -1.64 -7.62 -2.29
N GLY A 11 -0.94 -8.49 -3.04
CA GLY A 11 0.13 -9.33 -2.51
C GLY A 11 -0.36 -10.31 -1.43
N ALA A 12 -1.59 -10.81 -1.58
CA ALA A 12 -2.28 -11.58 -0.56
C ALA A 12 -2.12 -13.10 -0.67
N ASN A 13 -1.24 -13.60 -1.54
CA ASN A 13 -0.93 -15.03 -1.65
C ASN A 13 -0.18 -15.60 -0.43
N ARG A 14 0.46 -14.75 0.39
CA ARG A 14 1.25 -15.15 1.56
C ARG A 14 1.39 -14.04 2.61
N GLY A 15 1.94 -14.40 3.79
CA GLY A 15 2.34 -13.45 4.83
C GLY A 15 1.21 -12.54 5.30
N ILE A 16 1.55 -11.27 5.55
CA ILE A 16 0.62 -10.27 6.11
C ILE A 16 -0.62 -10.10 5.23
N GLY A 17 -0.45 -10.01 3.91
CA GLY A 17 -1.57 -9.83 2.98
C GLY A 17 -2.56 -10.99 3.00
N ARG A 18 -2.08 -12.25 3.08
CA ARG A 18 -2.94 -13.43 3.22
C ARG A 18 -3.73 -13.41 4.53
N GLU A 19 -3.09 -13.00 5.60
CA GLU A 19 -3.74 -12.90 6.91
C GLU A 19 -4.77 -11.76 6.96
N ILE A 20 -4.49 -10.60 6.36
CA ILE A 20 -5.46 -9.51 6.19
C ILE A 20 -6.68 -10.02 5.41
N ALA A 21 -6.46 -10.70 4.29
CA ALA A 21 -7.54 -11.26 3.46
C ALA A 21 -8.39 -12.26 4.26
N ARG A 22 -7.76 -13.17 5.01
CA ARG A 22 -8.42 -14.14 5.88
C ARG A 22 -9.31 -13.43 6.92
N GLN A 23 -8.73 -12.48 7.66
CA GLN A 23 -9.45 -11.76 8.72
C GLN A 23 -10.60 -10.89 8.20
N LEU A 24 -10.49 -10.30 7.00
CA LEU A 24 -11.60 -9.59 6.37
C LEU A 24 -12.71 -10.55 5.92
N GLY A 25 -12.35 -11.71 5.36
CA GLY A 25 -13.31 -12.76 5.00
C GLY A 25 -14.13 -13.23 6.22
N GLU A 26 -13.48 -13.50 7.36
CA GLU A 26 -14.14 -13.87 8.61
C GLU A 26 -15.09 -12.77 9.17
N ARG A 27 -14.86 -11.50 8.78
CA ARG A 27 -15.73 -10.38 9.13
C ARG A 27 -16.86 -10.14 8.12
N GLY A 28 -17.04 -11.08 7.19
CA GLY A 28 -18.14 -11.04 6.23
C GLY A 28 -17.88 -10.18 4.98
N TYR A 29 -16.63 -9.80 4.69
CA TYR A 29 -16.30 -9.15 3.43
C TYR A 29 -16.22 -10.17 2.29
N HIS A 30 -16.72 -9.80 1.12
CA HIS A 30 -16.31 -10.44 -0.12
C HIS A 30 -14.87 -10.00 -0.43
N VAL A 31 -13.91 -10.91 -0.35
CA VAL A 31 -12.48 -10.55 -0.50
C VAL A 31 -11.95 -11.03 -1.84
N MET A 32 -11.46 -10.09 -2.63
CA MET A 32 -10.64 -10.35 -3.82
C MET A 32 -9.17 -10.42 -3.36
N LEU A 33 -8.64 -11.64 -3.25
CA LEU A 33 -7.24 -11.92 -2.97
C LEU A 33 -6.43 -11.69 -4.24
N ALA A 34 -5.65 -10.60 -4.30
CA ALA A 34 -4.89 -10.25 -5.50
C ALA A 34 -3.40 -10.60 -5.36
N ALA A 35 -2.85 -11.27 -6.38
CA ALA A 35 -1.43 -11.60 -6.44
C ALA A 35 -0.94 -11.74 -7.89
N ARG A 36 0.37 -11.52 -8.09
CA ARG A 36 1.03 -11.67 -9.38
C ARG A 36 1.23 -13.14 -9.77
N ASN A 37 1.62 -13.98 -8.82
CA ASN A 37 1.76 -15.42 -9.03
C ASN A 37 0.37 -16.08 -8.95
N ALA A 38 -0.18 -16.46 -10.11
CA ALA A 38 -1.51 -17.06 -10.20
C ALA A 38 -1.61 -18.40 -9.46
N ALA A 39 -0.59 -19.27 -9.56
CA ALA A 39 -0.62 -20.58 -8.91
C ALA A 39 -0.71 -20.44 -7.38
N GLU A 40 0.17 -19.63 -6.77
CA GLU A 40 0.16 -19.37 -5.33
C GLU A 40 -1.12 -18.65 -4.90
N GLY A 41 -1.60 -17.68 -5.70
CA GLY A 41 -2.81 -16.91 -5.41
C GLY A 41 -4.06 -17.78 -5.41
N ILE A 42 -4.22 -18.66 -6.42
CA ILE A 42 -5.34 -19.62 -6.51
C ILE A 42 -5.32 -20.58 -5.32
N ALA A 43 -4.15 -21.11 -4.97
CA ALA A 43 -4.01 -22.01 -3.83
C ALA A 43 -4.43 -21.33 -2.52
N ALA A 44 -3.91 -20.11 -2.25
CA ALA A 44 -4.24 -19.36 -1.06
C ALA A 44 -5.73 -19.00 -0.99
N ALA A 45 -6.31 -18.53 -2.10
CA ALA A 45 -7.73 -18.18 -2.17
C ALA A 45 -8.63 -19.41 -1.93
N ARG A 46 -8.28 -20.57 -2.52
CA ARG A 46 -9.02 -21.81 -2.31
C ARG A 46 -8.99 -22.27 -0.84
N GLU A 47 -7.83 -22.21 -0.19
CA GLU A 47 -7.70 -22.57 1.22
C GLU A 47 -8.52 -21.69 2.15
N LEU A 48 -8.68 -20.40 1.78
CA LEU A 48 -9.41 -19.40 2.57
C LEU A 48 -10.89 -19.27 2.17
N GLY A 49 -11.34 -19.93 1.11
CA GLY A 49 -12.69 -19.76 0.56
C GLY A 49 -12.94 -18.36 -0.03
N LEU A 50 -11.90 -17.72 -0.58
CA LEU A 50 -11.93 -16.35 -1.13
C LEU A 50 -11.84 -16.34 -2.65
N GLU A 51 -12.17 -15.20 -3.28
CA GLU A 51 -12.00 -14.99 -4.71
C GLU A 51 -10.54 -14.65 -5.05
N PHE A 52 -9.93 -15.35 -6.02
CA PHE A 52 -8.62 -14.97 -6.55
C PHE A 52 -8.75 -13.97 -7.70
N THR A 53 -7.88 -12.96 -7.71
CA THR A 53 -7.74 -11.99 -8.79
C THR A 53 -6.27 -11.84 -9.20
N PRO A 54 -5.92 -12.12 -10.49
CA PRO A 54 -4.56 -11.90 -10.96
C PRO A 54 -4.25 -10.41 -11.03
N LEU A 55 -3.20 -9.95 -10.35
CA LEU A 55 -2.78 -8.56 -10.36
C LEU A 55 -1.26 -8.43 -10.22
N ASP A 56 -0.65 -7.82 -11.23
CA ASP A 56 0.69 -7.24 -11.14
C ASP A 56 0.56 -5.72 -11.01
N VAL A 57 0.88 -5.19 -9.83
CA VAL A 57 0.77 -3.75 -9.52
C VAL A 57 1.76 -2.89 -10.32
N THR A 58 2.77 -3.50 -10.96
CA THR A 58 3.73 -2.80 -11.81
C THR A 58 3.25 -2.68 -13.27
N SER A 59 2.23 -3.44 -13.66
CA SER A 59 1.69 -3.51 -15.03
C SER A 59 0.40 -2.71 -15.17
N GLN A 60 0.44 -1.60 -15.92
CA GLN A 60 -0.77 -0.81 -16.20
C GLN A 60 -1.88 -1.68 -16.83
N ALA A 61 -1.52 -2.52 -17.80
CA ALA A 61 -2.48 -3.43 -18.44
C ALA A 61 -3.12 -4.42 -17.45
N SER A 62 -2.42 -4.82 -16.38
CA SER A 62 -2.99 -5.67 -15.32
C SER A 62 -3.97 -4.87 -14.45
N ILE A 63 -3.62 -3.63 -14.12
CA ILE A 63 -4.48 -2.69 -13.39
C ILE A 63 -5.77 -2.40 -14.18
N ASP A 64 -5.64 -2.09 -15.47
CA ASP A 64 -6.77 -1.79 -16.33
C ASP A 64 -7.74 -2.98 -16.48
N ARG A 65 -7.21 -4.21 -16.59
CA ARG A 65 -8.04 -5.42 -16.60
C ARG A 65 -8.83 -5.59 -15.30
N LEU A 66 -8.23 -5.29 -14.16
CA LEU A 66 -8.92 -5.34 -12.86
C LEU A 66 -10.03 -4.29 -12.79
N ALA A 67 -9.73 -3.03 -13.12
CA ALA A 67 -10.73 -1.95 -13.14
C ALA A 67 -11.89 -2.28 -14.09
N GLY A 68 -11.61 -2.71 -15.31
CA GLY A 68 -12.64 -3.14 -16.26
C GLY A 68 -13.43 -4.39 -15.80
N SER A 69 -12.85 -5.25 -14.98
CA SER A 69 -13.57 -6.36 -14.35
C SER A 69 -14.58 -5.87 -13.32
N LEU A 70 -14.19 -4.92 -12.44
CA LEU A 70 -15.10 -4.32 -11.48
C LEU A 70 -16.27 -3.60 -12.18
N GLU A 71 -15.97 -2.85 -13.25
CA GLU A 71 -16.98 -2.16 -14.05
C GLU A 71 -18.01 -3.12 -14.67
N ARG A 72 -17.53 -4.15 -15.40
CA ARG A 72 -18.41 -5.15 -16.03
C ARG A 72 -19.28 -5.89 -15.03
N ARG A 73 -18.72 -6.19 -13.84
CA ARG A 73 -19.42 -6.87 -12.75
C ARG A 73 -20.28 -5.91 -11.91
N LYS A 74 -20.19 -4.60 -12.16
CA LYS A 74 -20.87 -3.53 -11.39
C LYS A 74 -20.54 -3.59 -9.90
N LEU A 75 -19.29 -3.90 -9.57
CA LEU A 75 -18.83 -4.04 -8.21
C LEU A 75 -18.29 -2.70 -7.66
N GLY A 76 -18.81 -2.28 -6.52
CA GLY A 76 -18.28 -1.14 -5.77
C GLY A 76 -17.31 -1.60 -4.69
N LEU A 77 -16.17 -0.92 -4.58
CA LEU A 77 -15.08 -1.25 -3.66
C LEU A 77 -15.22 -0.50 -2.32
N ASP A 78 -15.30 -1.23 -1.23
CA ASP A 78 -15.38 -0.68 0.12
C ASP A 78 -14.02 -0.59 0.81
N VAL A 79 -13.10 -1.51 0.49
CA VAL A 79 -11.76 -1.59 1.08
C VAL A 79 -10.71 -1.90 0.02
N LEU A 80 -9.64 -1.10 -0.01
CA LEU A 80 -8.43 -1.36 -0.79
C LEU A 80 -7.23 -1.44 0.14
N VAL A 81 -6.56 -2.61 0.18
CA VAL A 81 -5.34 -2.78 0.97
C VAL A 81 -4.14 -2.94 0.04
N HIS A 82 -3.28 -1.93 0.01
CA HIS A 82 -1.97 -1.98 -0.65
C HIS A 82 -0.97 -2.67 0.27
N ASN A 83 -0.86 -3.98 0.14
CA ASN A 83 0.09 -4.79 0.90
C ASN A 83 1.23 -5.34 0.02
N ALA A 84 1.03 -5.47 -1.30
CA ALA A 84 2.10 -5.89 -2.19
C ALA A 84 3.36 -5.03 -1.97
N GLY A 85 4.50 -5.69 -1.78
CA GLY A 85 5.75 -5.00 -1.52
C GLY A 85 6.95 -5.92 -1.71
N VAL A 86 8.10 -5.31 -2.00
CA VAL A 86 9.40 -5.98 -2.14
C VAL A 86 10.46 -5.25 -1.31
N MET A 87 11.45 -6.01 -0.85
CA MET A 87 12.65 -5.51 -0.18
C MET A 87 13.85 -6.33 -0.66
N PHE A 88 14.86 -5.67 -1.16
CA PHE A 88 16.12 -6.27 -1.60
C PHE A 88 17.22 -6.02 -0.57
N ARG A 89 18.21 -6.92 -0.50
CA ARG A 89 19.33 -6.82 0.45
C ARG A 89 20.52 -6.03 -0.09
N HIS A 90 20.53 -5.71 -1.37
CA HIS A 90 21.54 -4.91 -2.05
C HIS A 90 20.91 -3.61 -2.58
N PHE A 91 21.75 -2.69 -3.06
CA PHE A 91 21.34 -1.40 -3.57
C PHE A 91 22.08 -1.10 -4.87
N ASP A 92 21.32 -0.90 -5.93
CA ASP A 92 21.76 -0.50 -7.26
C ASP A 92 20.59 0.17 -8.01
N PRO A 93 20.82 0.68 -9.24
CA PRO A 93 19.76 1.34 -10.02
C PRO A 93 18.56 0.44 -10.34
N GLU A 94 18.77 -0.86 -10.56
CA GLU A 94 17.68 -1.80 -10.85
C GLU A 94 16.82 -2.02 -9.61
N VAL A 95 17.46 -2.26 -8.47
CA VAL A 95 16.78 -2.38 -7.17
C VAL A 95 15.99 -1.12 -6.82
N ALA A 96 16.56 0.08 -7.06
CA ALA A 96 15.84 1.33 -6.82
C ALA A 96 14.59 1.43 -7.67
N ARG A 97 14.69 1.18 -8.98
CA ARG A 97 13.57 1.18 -9.92
C ARG A 97 12.49 0.17 -9.51
N ASP A 98 12.88 -1.08 -9.28
CA ASP A 98 11.94 -2.18 -9.02
C ASP A 98 11.26 -2.04 -7.66
N THR A 99 11.98 -1.55 -6.65
CA THR A 99 11.41 -1.26 -5.33
C THR A 99 10.34 -0.16 -5.42
N LEU A 100 10.65 0.95 -6.09
CA LEU A 100 9.69 2.05 -6.26
C LEU A 100 8.50 1.63 -7.13
N ALA A 101 8.74 0.85 -8.20
CA ALA A 101 7.69 0.35 -9.07
C ALA A 101 6.60 -0.43 -8.30
N VAL A 102 7.02 -1.30 -7.36
CA VAL A 102 6.08 -2.10 -6.58
C VAL A 102 5.53 -1.33 -5.39
N ASN A 103 6.41 -0.68 -4.58
CA ASN A 103 6.03 -0.19 -3.26
C ASN A 103 5.38 1.20 -3.28
N PHE A 104 5.60 1.99 -4.34
CA PHE A 104 5.08 3.35 -4.48
C PHE A 104 4.24 3.55 -5.74
N PHE A 105 4.82 3.38 -6.94
CA PHE A 105 4.09 3.63 -8.19
C PHE A 105 2.93 2.64 -8.40
N GLY A 106 3.06 1.40 -7.93
CA GLY A 106 1.97 0.41 -7.95
C GLY A 106 0.75 0.88 -7.16
N PRO A 107 0.86 1.18 -5.86
CA PRO A 107 -0.20 1.77 -5.06
C PRO A 107 -0.79 3.05 -5.64
N GLU A 108 0.04 3.95 -6.16
CA GLU A 108 -0.40 5.21 -6.76
C GLU A 108 -1.31 4.94 -7.97
N ARG A 109 -0.82 4.20 -8.98
CA ARG A 109 -1.57 3.90 -10.20
C ARG A 109 -2.83 3.06 -9.93
N LEU A 110 -2.72 2.06 -9.07
CA LEU A 110 -3.86 1.22 -8.73
C LEU A 110 -4.95 2.02 -8.02
N THR A 111 -4.59 2.93 -7.10
CA THR A 111 -5.58 3.81 -6.46
C THR A 111 -6.28 4.70 -7.47
N GLN A 112 -5.54 5.31 -8.41
CA GLN A 112 -6.13 6.15 -9.47
C GLN A 112 -7.12 5.37 -10.33
N ALA A 113 -6.74 4.18 -10.77
CA ALA A 113 -7.60 3.34 -11.63
C ALA A 113 -8.87 2.84 -10.91
N LEU A 114 -8.77 2.61 -9.58
CA LEU A 114 -9.89 2.08 -8.79
C LEU A 114 -10.73 3.17 -8.12
N LEU A 115 -10.28 4.42 -8.09
CA LEU A 115 -11.02 5.53 -7.48
C LEU A 115 -12.47 5.68 -8.01
N PRO A 116 -12.76 5.54 -9.32
CA PRO A 116 -14.13 5.59 -9.83
C PRO A 116 -15.04 4.47 -9.29
N HIS A 117 -14.46 3.36 -8.88
CA HIS A 117 -15.19 2.19 -8.38
C HIS A 117 -15.35 2.20 -6.85
N MET A 118 -14.78 3.17 -6.14
CA MET A 118 -14.89 3.25 -4.68
C MET A 118 -16.28 3.70 -4.24
N ARG A 119 -16.84 3.00 -3.28
CA ARG A 119 -18.10 3.36 -2.61
C ARG A 119 -17.91 4.53 -1.64
N ALA A 120 -19.02 5.09 -1.18
CA ALA A 120 -18.99 6.09 -0.10
C ALA A 120 -18.29 5.50 1.14
N HIS A 121 -17.41 6.30 1.74
CA HIS A 121 -16.60 5.94 2.90
C HIS A 121 -15.65 4.76 2.67
N ALA A 122 -15.25 4.47 1.45
CA ALA A 122 -14.22 3.46 1.15
C ALA A 122 -12.94 3.72 1.95
N ARG A 123 -12.26 2.64 2.38
CA ARG A 123 -11.02 2.71 3.16
C ARG A 123 -9.87 2.20 2.31
N VAL A 124 -8.88 3.06 2.11
CA VAL A 124 -7.62 2.72 1.44
C VAL A 124 -6.54 2.64 2.50
N VAL A 125 -5.95 1.45 2.63
CA VAL A 125 -4.93 1.14 3.65
C VAL A 125 -3.63 0.82 2.94
N ILE A 126 -2.55 1.55 3.25
CA ILE A 126 -1.23 1.34 2.67
C ILE A 126 -0.31 0.72 3.73
N VAL A 127 0.12 -0.53 3.51
CA VAL A 127 1.11 -1.18 4.36
C VAL A 127 2.49 -0.59 4.09
N SER A 128 2.89 0.33 4.94
CA SER A 128 4.18 0.99 4.93
C SER A 128 5.18 0.29 5.88
N SER A 129 6.04 1.03 6.55
CA SER A 129 7.05 0.51 7.49
C SER A 129 7.58 1.62 8.39
N GLY A 130 8.03 1.28 9.61
CA GLY A 130 8.82 2.18 10.44
C GLY A 130 10.20 2.52 9.83
N LEU A 131 10.68 1.74 8.84
CA LEU A 131 11.90 2.08 8.09
C LEU A 131 11.67 3.24 7.09
N GLY A 132 10.41 3.62 6.84
CA GLY A 132 10.06 4.78 6.04
C GLY A 132 10.09 6.09 6.83
N ASP A 133 11.03 6.26 7.74
CA ASP A 133 11.23 7.47 8.53
C ASP A 133 11.91 8.57 7.69
N ARG A 134 11.31 9.74 7.64
CA ARG A 134 11.82 10.93 6.92
C ARG A 134 13.18 11.40 7.45
N SER A 135 13.58 11.02 8.67
CA SER A 135 14.89 11.34 9.22
C SER A 135 16.05 10.77 8.39
N ALA A 136 15.80 9.74 7.59
CA ALA A 136 16.77 9.18 6.64
C ALA A 136 17.13 10.12 5.47
N LEU A 137 16.31 11.15 5.21
CA LEU A 137 16.54 12.16 4.18
C LEU A 137 17.43 13.29 4.72
N ALA A 138 18.33 13.84 3.88
CA ALA A 138 19.05 15.05 4.22
C ALA A 138 18.08 16.22 4.55
N PRO A 139 18.46 17.18 5.40
CA PRO A 139 17.53 18.21 5.89
C PRO A 139 16.80 19.01 4.80
N ALA A 140 17.50 19.40 3.74
CA ALA A 140 16.92 20.15 2.63
C ALA A 140 15.88 19.33 1.85
N LEU A 141 16.18 18.05 1.59
CA LEU A 141 15.25 17.14 0.93
C LEU A 141 14.07 16.81 1.85
N ARG A 142 14.32 16.55 3.13
CA ARG A 142 13.27 16.27 4.14
C ARG A 142 12.26 17.41 4.25
N ALA A 143 12.71 18.67 4.15
CA ALA A 143 11.81 19.83 4.16
C ALA A 143 10.79 19.82 3.03
N ARG A 144 11.10 19.18 1.88
CA ARG A 144 10.16 18.99 0.78
C ARG A 144 9.03 18.00 1.10
N PHE A 145 9.23 17.13 2.10
CA PHE A 145 8.23 16.18 2.59
C PHE A 145 7.49 16.70 3.84
N ALA A 146 7.58 18.00 4.13
CA ALA A 146 6.84 18.57 5.24
C ALA A 146 5.33 18.47 5.04
N ASP A 147 4.60 18.33 6.15
CA ASP A 147 3.16 18.13 6.14
C ASP A 147 2.44 19.29 5.40
N GLY A 148 1.56 18.95 4.48
CA GLY A 148 0.80 19.92 3.67
C GLY A 148 1.54 20.52 2.47
N ALA A 149 2.87 20.29 2.32
CA ALA A 149 3.66 20.92 1.27
C ALA A 149 3.57 20.22 -0.10
N LEU A 150 3.18 18.95 -0.14
CA LEU A 150 3.17 18.15 -1.36
C LEU A 150 1.76 17.92 -1.90
N ASP A 151 1.61 18.07 -3.19
CA ASP A 151 0.55 17.45 -3.99
C ASP A 151 1.03 16.11 -4.59
N ARG A 152 0.13 15.37 -5.20
CA ARG A 152 0.44 14.05 -5.78
C ARG A 152 1.43 14.14 -6.96
N PRO A 153 1.28 15.03 -7.95
CA PRO A 153 2.28 15.18 -9.03
C PRO A 153 3.68 15.46 -8.52
N THR A 154 3.82 16.34 -7.53
CA THR A 154 5.12 16.68 -6.93
C THR A 154 5.71 15.47 -6.17
N LEU A 155 4.89 14.71 -5.44
CA LEU A 155 5.34 13.48 -4.77
C LEU A 155 5.81 12.42 -5.79
N VAL A 156 5.06 12.23 -6.88
CA VAL A 156 5.45 11.31 -7.97
C VAL A 156 6.80 11.74 -8.57
N ALA A 157 6.95 13.03 -8.92
CA ALA A 157 8.19 13.57 -9.45
C ALA A 157 9.39 13.40 -8.50
N LEU A 158 9.19 13.51 -7.18
CA LEU A 158 10.23 13.22 -6.18
C LEU A 158 10.66 11.76 -6.20
N MET A 159 9.74 10.83 -6.32
CA MET A 159 10.07 9.41 -6.38
C MET A 159 10.76 9.03 -7.70
N GLU A 160 10.40 9.69 -8.79
CA GLU A 160 11.09 9.57 -10.09
C GLU A 160 12.50 10.16 -10.03
N ASP A 161 12.67 11.34 -9.39
CA ASP A 161 14.00 11.95 -9.16
C ASP A 161 14.92 11.00 -8.38
N PHE A 162 14.43 10.35 -7.33
CA PHE A 162 15.22 9.35 -6.61
C PHE A 162 15.76 8.26 -7.56
N VAL A 163 14.89 7.65 -8.36
CA VAL A 163 15.29 6.59 -9.30
C VAL A 163 16.31 7.11 -10.32
N ALA A 164 16.08 8.30 -10.89
CA ALA A 164 16.98 8.92 -11.84
C ALA A 164 18.34 9.25 -11.23
N ARG A 165 18.37 9.77 -10.00
CA ARG A 165 19.60 10.09 -9.25
C ARG A 165 20.41 8.85 -8.89
N VAL A 166 19.75 7.75 -8.53
CA VAL A 166 20.45 6.47 -8.29
C VAL A 166 21.09 5.97 -9.60
N ALA A 167 20.39 6.06 -10.73
CA ALA A 167 20.92 5.69 -12.02
C ALA A 167 22.10 6.57 -12.46
N ALA A 168 22.09 7.86 -12.12
CA ALA A 168 23.17 8.81 -12.37
C ALA A 168 24.34 8.70 -11.36
N GLY A 169 24.16 8.00 -10.24
CA GLY A 169 25.17 7.86 -9.18
C GLY A 169 25.32 9.08 -8.27
N ASP A 170 24.40 10.05 -8.31
CA ASP A 170 24.47 11.31 -7.54
C ASP A 170 23.38 11.46 -6.47
N HIS A 171 22.63 10.38 -6.16
CA HIS A 171 21.53 10.39 -5.22
C HIS A 171 21.91 10.88 -3.80
N GLN A 172 23.10 10.54 -3.30
CA GLN A 172 23.57 10.99 -1.98
C GLN A 172 23.83 12.50 -1.97
N ALA A 173 24.42 13.04 -3.04
CA ALA A 173 24.64 14.49 -3.17
C ALA A 173 23.30 15.25 -3.25
N ALA A 174 22.24 14.64 -3.78
CA ALA A 174 20.87 15.15 -3.80
C ALA A 174 20.12 14.95 -2.48
N GLY A 175 20.74 14.31 -1.47
CA GLY A 175 20.17 14.10 -0.13
C GLY A 175 19.39 12.80 0.06
N TRP A 176 19.39 11.89 -0.92
CA TRP A 176 18.72 10.59 -0.84
C TRP A 176 19.62 9.53 -0.18
N PRO A 177 19.07 8.65 0.68
CA PRO A 177 19.82 7.52 1.24
C PRO A 177 20.00 6.39 0.21
N SER A 178 21.08 5.61 0.36
CA SER A 178 21.34 4.39 -0.42
C SER A 178 20.51 3.20 0.08
N TYR A 179 19.21 3.39 0.26
CA TYR A 179 18.28 2.37 0.72
C TYR A 179 16.89 2.54 0.09
N ALA A 180 16.68 1.90 -1.05
CA ALA A 180 15.46 2.04 -1.86
C ALA A 180 14.18 1.67 -1.09
N TYR A 181 14.23 0.66 -0.21
CA TYR A 181 13.08 0.27 0.59
C TYR A 181 12.61 1.41 1.50
N ALA A 182 13.52 2.06 2.25
CA ALA A 182 13.17 3.19 3.10
C ALA A 182 12.53 4.32 2.30
N VAL A 183 13.14 4.72 1.17
CA VAL A 183 12.60 5.77 0.29
C VAL A 183 11.20 5.39 -0.22
N SER A 184 11.01 4.15 -0.66
CA SER A 184 9.71 3.68 -1.13
C SER A 184 8.62 3.75 -0.04
N LYS A 185 8.99 3.48 1.22
CA LYS A 185 8.05 3.53 2.35
C LYS A 185 7.78 4.95 2.85
N ILE A 186 8.76 5.88 2.73
CA ILE A 186 8.52 7.32 2.87
C ILE A 186 7.46 7.77 1.84
N GLY A 187 7.67 7.44 0.56
CA GLY A 187 6.72 7.75 -0.51
C GLY A 187 5.34 7.15 -0.27
N ALA A 188 5.26 5.89 0.14
CA ALA A 188 3.99 5.18 0.40
C ALA A 188 3.21 5.81 1.57
N THR A 189 3.88 6.22 2.65
CA THR A 189 3.23 6.91 3.77
C THR A 189 2.76 8.30 3.36
N MET A 190 3.61 9.06 2.63
CA MET A 190 3.23 10.36 2.11
C MET A 190 2.07 10.27 1.11
N LEU A 191 2.00 9.22 0.28
CA LEU A 191 0.90 9.02 -0.66
C LEU A 191 -0.47 8.95 0.06
N ALA A 192 -0.55 8.24 1.19
CA ALA A 192 -1.78 8.21 1.98
C ALA A 192 -2.20 9.61 2.47
N GLN A 193 -1.25 10.43 2.92
CA GLN A 193 -1.52 11.79 3.38
C GLN A 193 -1.92 12.72 2.24
N VAL A 194 -1.23 12.62 1.11
CA VAL A 194 -1.53 13.42 -0.10
C VAL A 194 -2.92 13.10 -0.61
N LEU A 195 -3.26 11.82 -0.78
CA LEU A 195 -4.60 11.41 -1.26
C LEU A 195 -5.71 11.79 -0.27
N ALA A 196 -5.45 11.73 1.03
CA ALA A 196 -6.41 12.17 2.04
C ALA A 196 -6.74 13.66 1.93
N ARG A 197 -5.76 14.51 1.58
CA ARG A 197 -5.98 15.94 1.33
C ARG A 197 -6.60 16.20 -0.03
N GLU A 198 -6.09 15.57 -1.09
CA GLU A 198 -6.59 15.73 -2.48
C GLU A 198 -8.08 15.40 -2.57
N LEU A 199 -8.53 14.38 -1.83
CA LEU A 199 -9.91 13.88 -1.85
C LEU A 199 -10.73 14.29 -0.62
N ALA A 200 -10.31 15.32 0.12
CA ALA A 200 -11.02 15.78 1.31
C ALA A 200 -12.46 16.25 1.00
N ASP A 201 -12.65 16.85 -0.16
CA ASP A 201 -13.94 17.38 -0.64
C ASP A 201 -14.70 16.38 -1.55
N ASP A 202 -14.17 15.19 -1.78
CA ASP A 202 -14.88 14.15 -2.53
C ASP A 202 -16.17 13.77 -1.78
N PRO A 203 -17.36 13.85 -2.43
CA PRO A 203 -18.64 13.59 -1.76
C PRO A 203 -18.75 12.16 -1.20
N ARG A 204 -17.98 11.21 -1.74
CA ARG A 204 -17.90 9.84 -1.23
C ARG A 204 -17.09 9.73 0.05
N LYS A 205 -16.25 10.74 0.39
CA LYS A 205 -15.41 10.81 1.59
C LYS A 205 -14.54 9.55 1.81
N PRO A 206 -13.74 9.14 0.82
CA PRO A 206 -12.83 8.01 0.99
C PRO A 206 -11.79 8.31 2.07
N ARG A 207 -11.28 7.27 2.74
CA ARG A 207 -10.31 7.38 3.83
C ARG A 207 -9.00 6.73 3.43
N PHE A 208 -7.90 7.45 3.59
CA PHE A 208 -6.56 7.00 3.22
C PHE A 208 -5.65 7.01 4.45
N ASN A 209 -5.11 5.85 4.80
CA ASN A 209 -4.17 5.75 5.91
C ASN A 209 -3.03 4.81 5.57
N ALA A 210 -1.86 5.07 6.17
CA ALA A 210 -0.73 4.19 6.12
C ALA A 210 -0.48 3.57 7.50
N LEU A 211 0.24 2.44 7.52
CA LEU A 211 0.61 1.77 8.78
C LEU A 211 1.98 1.12 8.71
N CYS A 212 2.57 0.91 9.90
CA CYS A 212 3.69 0.01 10.10
C CYS A 212 3.19 -1.30 10.72
N PRO A 213 3.40 -2.47 10.08
CA PRO A 213 3.00 -3.76 10.65
C PRO A 213 3.93 -4.25 11.78
N GLY A 214 5.06 -3.57 12.00
CA GLY A 214 6.16 -4.04 12.83
C GLY A 214 7.06 -5.03 12.09
N TRP A 215 7.95 -5.72 12.83
CA TRP A 215 8.86 -6.71 12.29
C TRP A 215 8.25 -8.11 12.40
N VAL A 216 7.64 -8.57 11.31
CA VAL A 216 6.73 -9.71 11.26
C VAL A 216 7.40 -10.95 10.66
N LYS A 217 7.15 -12.12 11.22
CA LYS A 217 7.65 -13.45 10.79
C LYS A 217 7.10 -13.82 9.42
N THR A 218 7.77 -13.34 8.37
CA THR A 218 7.46 -13.58 6.96
C THR A 218 8.75 -13.84 6.21
N ALA A 219 8.67 -14.29 4.96
CA ALA A 219 9.87 -14.44 4.11
C ALA A 219 10.66 -13.12 3.97
N MET A 220 9.99 -11.96 4.02
CA MET A 220 10.63 -10.65 4.00
C MET A 220 11.25 -10.28 5.36
N GLY A 221 10.60 -10.61 6.46
CA GLY A 221 11.08 -10.29 7.82
C GLY A 221 12.26 -11.14 8.28
N GLY A 222 12.38 -12.37 7.76
CA GLY A 222 13.45 -13.30 8.12
C GLY A 222 13.31 -13.90 9.53
N GLU A 223 14.35 -14.65 9.95
CA GLU A 223 14.32 -15.43 11.21
C GLU A 223 14.33 -14.57 12.48
N GLY A 224 14.86 -13.34 12.42
CA GLY A 224 14.91 -12.43 13.58
C GLY A 224 13.59 -11.73 13.89
N ALA A 225 12.58 -11.89 13.05
CA ALA A 225 11.30 -11.23 13.26
C ALA A 225 10.58 -11.77 14.50
N GLN A 226 9.99 -10.87 15.28
CA GLN A 226 9.41 -11.20 16.59
C GLN A 226 7.89 -11.32 16.56
N ARG A 227 7.22 -10.58 15.66
CA ARG A 227 5.74 -10.52 15.61
C ARG A 227 5.17 -11.65 14.79
N GLU A 228 4.08 -12.23 15.25
CA GLU A 228 3.29 -13.17 14.46
C GLU A 228 2.60 -12.46 13.29
N VAL A 229 2.25 -13.21 12.26
CA VAL A 229 1.61 -12.65 11.06
C VAL A 229 0.25 -12.05 11.40
N SER A 230 -0.48 -12.63 12.36
CA SER A 230 -1.75 -12.11 12.87
C SER A 230 -1.63 -10.73 13.52
N GLU A 231 -0.55 -10.50 14.29
CA GLU A 231 -0.25 -9.21 14.90
C GLU A 231 0.13 -8.17 13.84
N GLY A 232 0.89 -8.59 12.80
CA GLY A 232 1.26 -7.73 11.68
C GLY A 232 0.06 -7.28 10.84
N ALA A 233 -0.98 -8.10 10.74
CA ALA A 233 -2.21 -7.80 10.01
C ALA A 233 -3.19 -6.91 10.80
N ASP A 234 -3.10 -6.92 12.14
CA ASP A 234 -4.10 -6.36 13.04
C ASP A 234 -4.44 -4.89 12.77
N THR A 235 -3.44 -4.02 12.68
CA THR A 235 -3.66 -2.59 12.42
C THR A 235 -4.26 -2.35 11.02
N ALA A 236 -3.89 -3.16 10.01
CA ALA A 236 -4.46 -3.06 8.67
C ALA A 236 -5.95 -3.42 8.67
N VAL A 237 -6.32 -4.48 9.34
CA VAL A 237 -7.72 -4.92 9.48
C VAL A 237 -8.51 -3.90 10.29
N TRP A 238 -7.95 -3.37 11.38
CA TRP A 238 -8.58 -2.31 12.16
C TRP A 238 -8.88 -1.07 11.31
N LEU A 239 -7.92 -0.57 10.50
CA LEU A 239 -8.12 0.56 9.58
C LEU A 239 -9.17 0.25 8.49
N ALA A 240 -9.14 -0.97 7.94
CA ALA A 240 -10.06 -1.42 6.89
C ALA A 240 -11.51 -1.53 7.38
N THR A 241 -11.73 -1.73 8.68
CA THR A 241 -13.06 -1.95 9.28
C THR A 241 -13.58 -0.76 10.08
N GLN A 242 -12.93 0.42 9.99
CA GLN A 242 -13.40 1.62 10.67
C GLN A 242 -14.80 2.04 10.21
N ALA A 243 -15.61 2.56 11.15
CA ALA A 243 -16.88 3.16 10.81
C ALA A 243 -16.72 4.42 9.94
N PRO A 244 -17.79 4.86 9.24
CA PRO A 244 -17.81 6.19 8.62
C PRO A 244 -17.39 7.27 9.62
N GLY A 245 -16.48 8.19 9.23
CA GLY A 245 -15.92 9.19 10.15
C GLY A 245 -14.63 8.78 10.85
N GLY A 246 -14.11 7.56 10.62
CA GLY A 246 -12.81 7.12 11.09
C GLY A 246 -11.63 7.96 10.58
N PRO A 247 -10.38 7.65 11.00
CA PRO A 247 -9.20 8.44 10.66
C PRO A 247 -8.92 8.49 9.16
N THR A 248 -8.27 9.57 8.71
CA THR A 248 -7.73 9.73 7.36
C THR A 248 -6.45 10.57 7.39
N GLY A 249 -5.50 10.28 6.50
CA GLY A 249 -4.22 10.98 6.41
C GLY A 249 -3.23 10.59 7.52
N GLY A 250 -3.53 9.57 8.33
CA GLY A 250 -2.71 9.16 9.45
C GLY A 250 -1.69 8.06 9.08
N PHE A 251 -0.66 7.97 9.93
CA PHE A 251 0.23 6.81 10.00
C PHE A 251 0.03 6.11 11.35
N PHE A 252 -0.14 4.79 11.32
CA PHE A 252 -0.56 4.01 12.48
C PHE A 252 0.37 2.83 12.76
N ARG A 253 0.49 2.48 14.04
CA ARG A 253 1.07 1.23 14.51
C ARG A 253 0.31 0.78 15.75
N ASP A 254 0.03 -0.52 15.85
CA ASP A 254 -0.67 -1.11 17.00
C ASP A 254 -2.00 -0.38 17.31
N ARG A 255 -2.76 -0.05 16.24
CA ARG A 255 -4.03 0.71 16.24
C ARG A 255 -3.93 2.13 16.82
N ALA A 256 -2.73 2.65 17.02
CA ALA A 256 -2.50 4.00 17.53
C ALA A 256 -1.76 4.86 16.50
N PRO A 257 -1.96 6.19 16.50
CA PRO A 257 -1.14 7.10 15.71
C PRO A 257 0.35 6.94 16.04
N ALA A 258 1.19 6.99 15.02
CA ALA A 258 2.63 6.86 15.15
C ALA A 258 3.35 7.94 14.34
N SER A 259 4.56 8.30 14.78
CA SER A 259 5.48 9.16 14.01
C SER A 259 6.22 8.37 12.93
N TRP A 260 6.67 9.06 11.91
CA TRP A 260 7.44 8.50 10.79
C TRP A 260 8.33 9.53 10.12
#